data_8e2089fcbde3807ec17992235c6f2298
#
_entry.id   8e2089fcbde3807ec17992235c6f2298
#
_cell.length_a   1.000
_cell.length_b   1.000
_cell.length_c   1.000
_cell.angle_alpha   90.00
_cell.angle_beta   90.00
_cell.angle_gamma   90.00
#
_symmetry.space_group_name_H-M   'P 1'
#
loop_
_entity.id
_entity.type
_entity.pdbx_description
1 polymer ?
#
loop_
_entity_poly.entity_id
_entity_poly.type
_entity_poly.pdbx_seq_one_letter_code
_entity_poly.pdbx_strand_id
1 'polypeptide(L)'
;MGDTLEEMVELVKGFVGDSGTCSYERGVKAVNQARRLLWNKRAWTTQEEYVQICCVNNCFTLPSRYEQIKLAWIGDDSVSLSDEWFNATNAFALQAGNSCHRGITEIGGFHVLFRDYTTNPYQLGIIAEDIADVGVELMFEVQDQYDTYHKVKLFAAQSPNLAKTDLLVKGVRSVSKPVTKGRIRVYAYDMELQARTLIAIYQPNDANPSFRRFKAPKTCECITLYASKRYFDLIEPKELCEFIPDAMIYAVLALNSRENRKAQEFMQNLALAVQEQEKEMEGTEIPTAAPIRFSNYSRADNLIGSDILSPTPNDYFLYR
;
A
#
# COMPACT_ATOMS: atom_id res chain seq x y z
N MET A 1 9.65 14.23 -14.66
CA MET A 1 8.99 13.11 -15.37
C MET A 1 9.88 11.91 -15.13
N GLY A 2 9.38 10.80 -14.56
CA GLY A 2 10.21 9.62 -14.31
C GLY A 2 10.48 8.85 -15.60
N ASP A 3 11.65 8.26 -15.69
CA ASP A 3 12.01 7.38 -16.82
C ASP A 3 11.33 6.03 -16.68
N THR A 4 11.08 5.37 -17.80
CA THR A 4 10.49 4.04 -17.85
C THR A 4 11.51 2.97 -17.43
N LEU A 5 11.03 1.78 -17.05
CA LEU A 5 11.90 0.64 -16.75
C LEU A 5 12.84 0.33 -17.92
N GLU A 6 12.34 0.41 -19.17
CA GLU A 6 13.14 0.14 -20.36
C GLU A 6 14.29 1.15 -20.51
N GLU A 7 14.01 2.44 -20.34
CA GLU A 7 15.03 3.51 -20.38
C GLU A 7 16.05 3.35 -19.26
N MET A 8 15.59 3.02 -18.05
CA MET A 8 16.49 2.75 -16.92
C MET A 8 17.37 1.52 -17.13
N VAL A 9 16.83 0.46 -17.73
CA VAL A 9 17.62 -0.74 -18.07
C VAL A 9 18.70 -0.41 -19.09
N GLU A 10 18.37 0.36 -20.14
CA GLU A 10 19.38 0.80 -21.13
C GLU A 10 20.47 1.63 -20.48
N LEU A 11 20.10 2.53 -19.57
CA LEU A 11 21.04 3.39 -18.85
C LEU A 11 22.01 2.59 -17.99
N VAL A 12 21.53 1.59 -17.25
CA VAL A 12 22.36 0.82 -16.30
C VAL A 12 23.13 -0.33 -16.95
N LYS A 13 22.79 -0.76 -18.17
CA LYS A 13 23.52 -1.83 -18.90
C LYS A 13 25.02 -1.60 -18.95
N GLY A 14 25.45 -0.36 -19.21
CA GLY A 14 26.87 -0.01 -19.26
C GLY A 14 27.61 -0.24 -17.94
N PHE A 15 26.92 -0.23 -16.82
CA PHE A 15 27.50 -0.40 -15.49
C PHE A 15 27.41 -1.83 -14.97
N VAL A 16 26.51 -2.65 -15.52
CA VAL A 16 26.32 -4.08 -15.13
C VAL A 16 27.33 -5.00 -15.86
N GLY A 17 28.03 -4.48 -16.87
CA GLY A 17 29.15 -5.18 -17.50
C GLY A 17 28.76 -6.32 -18.44
N ASP A 18 27.56 -6.29 -19.03
CA ASP A 18 27.05 -7.38 -19.87
C ASP A 18 26.69 -6.93 -21.29
N SER A 19 27.33 -7.57 -22.27
CA SER A 19 27.09 -7.37 -23.71
C SER A 19 26.29 -8.54 -24.37
N GLY A 20 25.74 -9.45 -23.57
CA GLY A 20 25.07 -10.66 -24.05
C GLY A 20 23.55 -10.56 -24.19
N THR A 21 22.92 -11.57 -24.80
CA THR A 21 21.48 -11.70 -25.02
C THR A 21 20.64 -11.79 -23.75
N CYS A 22 21.24 -12.11 -22.59
CA CYS A 22 20.59 -12.10 -21.27
C CYS A 22 20.65 -10.71 -20.58
N SER A 23 21.06 -9.65 -21.30
CA SER A 23 21.37 -8.35 -20.71
C SER A 23 20.12 -7.63 -20.17
N TYR A 24 18.96 -7.80 -20.82
CA TYR A 24 17.72 -7.12 -20.40
C TYR A 24 17.22 -7.63 -19.03
N GLU A 25 17.06 -8.93 -18.84
CA GLU A 25 16.59 -9.49 -17.57
C GLU A 25 17.54 -9.18 -16.40
N ARG A 26 18.86 -9.18 -16.65
CA ARG A 26 19.84 -8.78 -15.66
C ARG A 26 19.75 -7.28 -15.36
N GLY A 27 19.52 -6.46 -16.38
CA GLY A 27 19.26 -5.03 -16.23
C GLY A 27 18.01 -4.76 -15.38
N VAL A 28 16.89 -5.42 -15.67
CA VAL A 28 15.66 -5.34 -14.88
C VAL A 28 15.92 -5.72 -13.41
N LYS A 29 16.68 -6.81 -13.18
CA LYS A 29 17.04 -7.23 -11.83
C LYS A 29 17.91 -6.20 -11.12
N ALA A 30 18.90 -5.63 -11.81
CA ALA A 30 19.78 -4.61 -11.25
C ALA A 30 19.01 -3.32 -10.91
N VAL A 31 18.12 -2.86 -11.82
CA VAL A 31 17.24 -1.71 -11.59
C VAL A 31 16.36 -1.95 -10.36
N ASN A 32 15.68 -3.10 -10.25
CA ASN A 32 14.82 -3.40 -9.11
C ASN A 32 15.61 -3.52 -7.78
N GLN A 33 16.81 -4.07 -7.80
CA GLN A 33 17.68 -4.12 -6.63
C GLN A 33 18.14 -2.72 -6.20
N ALA A 34 18.51 -1.86 -7.15
CA ALA A 34 18.90 -0.47 -6.89
C ALA A 34 17.72 0.35 -6.34
N ARG A 35 16.53 0.21 -6.94
CA ARG A 35 15.30 0.81 -6.44
C ARG A 35 15.00 0.39 -5.00
N ARG A 36 15.06 -0.91 -4.70
CA ARG A 36 14.84 -1.45 -3.36
C ARG A 36 15.86 -0.90 -2.35
N LEU A 37 17.11 -0.73 -2.78
CA LEU A 37 18.16 -0.15 -1.94
C LEU A 37 17.82 1.30 -1.56
N LEU A 38 17.44 2.13 -2.54
CA LEU A 38 17.02 3.53 -2.31
C LEU A 38 15.71 3.60 -1.52
N TRP A 39 14.72 2.78 -1.87
CA TRP A 39 13.43 2.72 -1.18
C TRP A 39 13.57 2.53 0.32
N ASN A 40 14.45 1.63 0.74
CA ASN A 40 14.66 1.31 2.15
C ASN A 40 15.56 2.29 2.91
N LYS A 41 16.14 3.29 2.22
CA LYS A 41 17.07 4.22 2.89
C LYS A 41 16.38 5.30 3.69
N ARG A 42 15.28 5.82 3.19
CA ARG A 42 14.47 6.83 3.87
C ARG A 42 13.06 6.87 3.26
N ALA A 43 12.16 7.56 3.96
CA ALA A 43 10.86 7.89 3.39
C ALA A 43 11.03 9.01 2.34
N TRP A 44 10.71 8.70 1.08
CA TRP A 44 10.72 9.65 -0.02
C TRP A 44 9.33 10.22 -0.23
N THR A 45 9.20 11.47 -0.64
CA THR A 45 7.89 12.06 -0.96
C THR A 45 7.20 11.35 -2.12
N THR A 46 7.98 10.79 -3.05
CA THR A 46 7.47 9.98 -4.16
C THR A 46 6.82 8.66 -3.72
N GLN A 47 7.12 8.20 -2.51
CA GLN A 47 6.53 7.01 -1.89
C GLN A 47 5.20 7.31 -1.19
N GLU A 48 4.77 8.55 -1.15
CA GLU A 48 3.60 8.99 -0.41
C GLU A 48 2.60 9.63 -1.35
N GLU A 49 1.33 9.41 -1.09
CA GLU A 49 0.27 10.08 -1.85
C GLU A 49 -1.00 10.28 -1.02
N TYR A 50 -1.79 11.25 -1.46
CA TYR A 50 -3.14 11.44 -0.96
C TYR A 50 -4.10 10.52 -1.71
N VAL A 51 -4.92 9.80 -0.98
CA VAL A 51 -5.95 8.92 -1.55
C VAL A 51 -7.27 9.12 -0.83
N GLN A 52 -8.35 9.20 -1.59
CA GLN A 52 -9.70 9.22 -1.06
C GLN A 52 -10.32 7.83 -1.18
N ILE A 53 -10.84 7.30 -0.07
CA ILE A 53 -11.45 5.97 0.01
C ILE A 53 -12.86 6.11 0.56
N CYS A 54 -13.82 5.40 -0.07
CA CYS A 54 -15.19 5.34 0.41
C CYS A 54 -15.31 4.39 1.59
N CYS A 55 -16.05 4.80 2.60
CA CYS A 55 -16.39 3.98 3.76
C CYS A 55 -17.68 3.20 3.51
N VAL A 56 -17.75 1.97 3.97
CA VAL A 56 -18.94 1.15 3.98
C VAL A 56 -19.18 0.67 5.42
N ASN A 57 -20.31 1.01 6.02
CA ASN A 57 -20.60 0.70 7.42
C ASN A 57 -19.51 1.20 8.39
N ASN A 58 -19.02 2.40 8.17
CA ASN A 58 -17.91 3.01 8.90
C ASN A 58 -16.58 2.25 8.80
N CYS A 59 -16.45 1.32 7.87
CA CYS A 59 -15.22 0.60 7.60
C CYS A 59 -14.71 0.95 6.22
N PHE A 60 -13.40 0.99 6.08
CA PHE A 60 -12.73 1.10 4.80
C PHE A 60 -11.55 0.14 4.74
N THR A 61 -11.13 -0.16 3.53
CA THR A 61 -10.03 -1.08 3.28
C THR A 61 -8.93 -0.34 2.54
N LEU A 62 -7.72 -0.42 3.08
CA LEU A 62 -6.55 0.15 2.44
C LEU A 62 -6.19 -0.70 1.22
N PRO A 63 -6.10 -0.12 0.01
CA PRO A 63 -5.64 -0.85 -1.17
C PRO A 63 -4.25 -1.46 -0.94
N SER A 64 -3.99 -2.64 -1.51
CA SER A 64 -2.74 -3.39 -1.33
C SER A 64 -1.48 -2.65 -1.78
N ARG A 65 -1.66 -1.61 -2.63
CA ARG A 65 -0.57 -0.72 -3.05
C ARG A 65 -0.03 0.19 -1.95
N TYR A 66 -0.74 0.31 -0.82
CA TYR A 66 -0.30 1.09 0.33
C TYR A 66 0.15 0.18 1.46
N GLU A 67 1.19 0.61 2.14
CA GLU A 67 1.73 -0.11 3.28
C GLU A 67 1.22 0.46 4.60
N GLN A 68 1.18 1.79 4.71
CA GLN A 68 0.85 2.47 5.96
C GLN A 68 0.07 3.75 5.71
N ILE A 69 -0.88 4.03 6.59
CA ILE A 69 -1.55 5.33 6.68
C ILE A 69 -0.71 6.20 7.62
N LYS A 70 -0.36 7.41 7.17
CA LYS A 70 0.38 8.40 7.98
C LYS A 70 -0.54 9.42 8.60
N LEU A 71 -1.49 9.93 7.81
CA LEU A 71 -2.47 10.91 8.24
C LEU A 71 -3.83 10.56 7.63
N ALA A 72 -4.90 11.02 8.27
CA ALA A 72 -6.26 10.80 7.77
C ALA A 72 -7.17 11.98 8.10
N TRP A 73 -8.14 12.23 7.22
CA TRP A 73 -9.15 13.27 7.37
C TRP A 73 -10.53 12.76 6.99
N ILE A 74 -11.54 13.20 7.73
CA ILE A 74 -12.96 13.02 7.40
C ILE A 74 -13.56 14.40 7.22
N GLY A 75 -13.79 14.81 5.97
CA GLY A 75 -14.02 16.22 5.62
C GLY A 75 -12.78 17.03 5.95
N ASP A 76 -12.96 18.13 6.69
CA ASP A 76 -11.86 19.01 7.13
C ASP A 76 -11.25 18.60 8.49
N ASP A 77 -11.84 17.61 9.17
CA ASP A 77 -11.37 17.17 10.48
C ASP A 77 -10.23 16.15 10.34
N SER A 78 -9.08 16.45 10.93
CA SER A 78 -8.02 15.44 11.07
C SER A 78 -8.44 14.37 12.06
N VAL A 79 -8.13 13.11 11.72
CA VAL A 79 -8.49 11.94 12.52
C VAL A 79 -7.24 11.23 12.98
N SER A 80 -7.12 10.97 14.28
CA SER A 80 -5.99 10.23 14.82
C SER A 80 -6.02 8.77 14.38
N LEU A 81 -4.83 8.21 14.14
CA LEU A 81 -4.63 6.76 13.98
C LEU A 81 -4.40 6.18 15.36
N SER A 82 -5.10 5.11 15.70
CA SER A 82 -4.85 4.40 16.94
C SER A 82 -4.17 3.07 16.63
N ASP A 83 -2.96 2.89 17.18
CA ASP A 83 -2.27 1.62 17.13
C ASP A 83 -2.97 0.58 18.02
N GLU A 84 -2.87 -0.70 17.67
CA GLU A 84 -3.46 -1.80 18.46
C GLU A 84 -3.00 -1.77 19.93
N TRP A 85 -1.74 -1.38 20.18
CA TRP A 85 -1.21 -1.22 21.52
C TRP A 85 -1.96 -0.14 22.32
N PHE A 86 -2.29 0.97 21.69
CA PHE A 86 -3.06 2.04 22.32
C PHE A 86 -4.49 1.60 22.60
N ASN A 87 -5.06 0.76 21.74
CA ASN A 87 -6.37 0.16 21.95
C ASN A 87 -6.39 -0.85 23.10
N ALA A 88 -5.33 -1.66 23.25
CA ALA A 88 -5.20 -2.61 24.36
C ALA A 88 -5.12 -1.88 25.70
N THR A 89 -4.36 -0.79 25.80
CA THR A 89 -4.28 0.02 27.03
C THR A 89 -5.56 0.79 27.30
N ASN A 90 -6.28 1.23 26.26
CA ASN A 90 -7.58 1.89 26.40
C ASN A 90 -8.74 0.91 26.56
N ALA A 91 -8.58 -0.38 26.31
CA ALA A 91 -9.62 -1.39 26.55
C ALA A 91 -10.03 -1.43 28.03
N PHE A 92 -9.10 -1.16 28.93
CA PHE A 92 -9.41 -0.98 30.36
C PHE A 92 -10.18 0.32 30.64
N ALA A 93 -9.93 1.39 29.91
CA ALA A 93 -10.70 2.65 30.01
C ALA A 93 -12.08 2.53 29.35
N LEU A 94 -12.27 1.61 28.41
CA LEU A 94 -13.53 1.31 27.71
C LEU A 94 -14.57 0.63 28.63
N GLN A 95 -14.14 -0.13 29.65
CA GLN A 95 -15.02 -0.69 30.68
C GLN A 95 -15.68 0.39 31.55
N ALA A 96 -15.16 1.62 31.53
CA ALA A 96 -15.72 2.76 32.28
C ALA A 96 -16.79 3.56 31.53
N GLY A 97 -17.31 3.07 30.41
CA GLY A 97 -18.55 3.61 29.76
C GLY A 97 -18.41 4.88 28.93
N ASN A 98 -17.20 5.43 28.74
CA ASN A 98 -16.97 6.67 27.97
C ASN A 98 -16.14 6.45 26.68
N SER A 99 -16.47 5.43 25.90
CA SER A 99 -15.73 5.09 24.69
C SER A 99 -16.22 5.81 23.45
N CYS A 100 -15.89 7.08 23.32
CA CYS A 100 -15.82 7.68 22.00
C CYS A 100 -14.46 7.29 21.38
N HIS A 101 -14.40 6.23 20.61
CA HIS A 101 -13.25 5.97 19.74
C HIS A 101 -13.08 7.18 18.81
N ARG A 102 -12.12 8.04 19.12
CA ARG A 102 -11.88 9.28 18.36
C ARG A 102 -10.92 9.08 17.19
N GLY A 103 -10.41 7.86 17.00
CA GLY A 103 -9.42 7.54 15.99
C GLY A 103 -9.84 6.43 15.03
N ILE A 104 -9.10 6.33 13.94
CA ILE A 104 -9.17 5.18 13.03
C ILE A 104 -8.51 3.99 13.73
N THR A 105 -9.20 2.87 13.74
CA THR A 105 -8.75 1.63 14.36
C THR A 105 -8.60 0.56 13.30
N GLU A 106 -7.45 -0.11 13.26
CA GLU A 106 -7.27 -1.28 12.41
C GLU A 106 -8.08 -2.46 12.95
N ILE A 107 -8.83 -3.08 12.06
CA ILE A 107 -9.55 -4.32 12.37
C ILE A 107 -8.60 -5.47 12.05
N GLY A 108 -8.11 -6.15 13.08
CA GLY A 108 -7.14 -7.25 12.93
C GLY A 108 -7.66 -8.39 12.05
N GLY A 109 -6.73 -9.18 11.49
CA GLY A 109 -6.99 -10.32 10.62
C GLY A 109 -6.58 -10.08 9.17
N PHE A 110 -6.50 -11.19 8.42
CA PHE A 110 -6.21 -11.15 6.99
C PHE A 110 -7.53 -11.07 6.21
N HIS A 111 -7.73 -9.97 5.51
CA HIS A 111 -8.89 -9.77 4.65
C HIS A 111 -8.44 -9.88 3.20
N VAL A 112 -8.97 -10.84 2.47
CA VAL A 112 -8.68 -11.03 1.04
C VAL A 112 -9.67 -10.28 0.14
N LEU A 113 -10.74 -9.76 0.71
CA LEU A 113 -11.71 -8.91 0.05
C LEU A 113 -11.64 -7.51 0.64
N PHE A 114 -11.75 -6.47 -0.19
CA PHE A 114 -11.87 -5.11 0.32
C PHE A 114 -13.31 -4.77 0.75
N ARG A 115 -14.31 -5.51 0.22
CA ARG A 115 -15.72 -5.35 0.53
C ARG A 115 -16.35 -6.70 0.78
N ASP A 116 -16.95 -6.88 1.96
CA ASP A 116 -17.75 -8.07 2.23
C ASP A 116 -19.12 -7.93 1.55
N TYR A 117 -19.58 -9.02 0.98
CA TYR A 117 -20.93 -9.16 0.49
C TYR A 117 -21.72 -9.98 1.50
N THR A 118 -22.65 -9.36 2.19
CA THR A 118 -23.35 -9.95 3.34
C THR A 118 -24.85 -10.15 3.12
N THR A 119 -25.39 -9.70 1.99
CA THR A 119 -26.83 -9.69 1.74
C THR A 119 -27.37 -11.09 1.54
N ASN A 120 -26.71 -11.88 0.67
CA ASN A 120 -27.09 -13.27 0.36
C ASN A 120 -25.83 -14.08 0.06
N PRO A 121 -25.87 -15.43 0.14
CA PRO A 121 -24.83 -16.25 -0.47
C PRO A 121 -24.72 -15.94 -1.97
N TYR A 122 -23.51 -15.85 -2.47
CA TYR A 122 -23.20 -15.42 -3.84
C TYR A 122 -22.29 -16.41 -4.55
N GLN A 123 -22.28 -16.37 -5.86
CA GLN A 123 -21.23 -17.02 -6.64
C GLN A 123 -20.02 -16.10 -6.73
N LEU A 124 -18.85 -16.63 -6.40
CA LEU A 124 -17.58 -15.90 -6.58
C LEU A 124 -17.22 -15.90 -8.06
N GLY A 125 -16.97 -14.74 -8.62
CA GLY A 125 -16.62 -14.58 -10.03
C GLY A 125 -15.33 -13.79 -10.22
N ILE A 126 -14.56 -14.09 -11.27
CA ILE A 126 -13.32 -13.40 -11.58
C ILE A 126 -13.23 -12.98 -13.03
N ILE A 127 -12.59 -11.81 -13.25
CA ILE A 127 -12.31 -11.26 -14.58
C ILE A 127 -10.86 -10.77 -14.61
N ALA A 128 -10.13 -11.12 -15.67
CA ALA A 128 -8.83 -10.54 -15.98
C ALA A 128 -8.99 -9.20 -16.72
N GLU A 129 -8.20 -8.19 -16.36
CA GLU A 129 -8.14 -6.94 -17.11
C GLU A 129 -7.30 -7.08 -18.39
N ASP A 130 -6.19 -7.83 -18.32
CA ASP A 130 -5.32 -8.09 -19.47
C ASP A 130 -5.73 -9.40 -20.15
N ILE A 131 -5.73 -9.40 -21.49
CA ILE A 131 -6.06 -10.59 -22.27
C ILE A 131 -5.06 -11.73 -22.10
N ALA A 132 -3.81 -11.41 -21.79
CA ALA A 132 -2.77 -12.41 -21.55
C ALA A 132 -2.98 -13.20 -20.26
N ASP A 133 -3.82 -12.70 -19.35
CA ASP A 133 -4.14 -13.35 -18.08
C ASP A 133 -5.41 -14.21 -18.15
N VAL A 134 -6.05 -14.28 -19.32
CA VAL A 134 -7.20 -15.16 -19.52
C VAL A 134 -6.77 -16.61 -19.39
N GLY A 135 -7.48 -17.37 -18.59
CA GLY A 135 -7.15 -18.76 -18.27
C GLY A 135 -6.15 -18.95 -17.10
N VAL A 136 -5.66 -17.86 -16.51
CA VAL A 136 -4.84 -17.95 -15.29
C VAL A 136 -5.68 -18.53 -14.14
N GLU A 137 -5.11 -19.54 -13.47
CA GLU A 137 -5.74 -20.22 -12.33
C GLU A 137 -5.54 -19.41 -11.04
N LEU A 138 -6.66 -19.10 -10.36
CA LEU A 138 -6.65 -18.61 -8.99
C LEU A 138 -7.24 -19.66 -8.07
N MET A 139 -6.61 -19.85 -6.91
CA MET A 139 -7.11 -20.77 -5.87
C MET A 139 -7.68 -19.95 -4.71
N PHE A 140 -8.94 -20.22 -4.38
CA PHE A 140 -9.63 -19.60 -3.27
C PHE A 140 -9.98 -20.63 -2.20
N GLU A 141 -9.84 -20.24 -0.93
CA GLU A 141 -10.45 -20.94 0.19
C GLU A 141 -11.72 -20.18 0.58
N VAL A 142 -12.86 -20.77 0.26
CA VAL A 142 -14.17 -20.13 0.43
C VAL A 142 -14.96 -20.83 1.54
N GLN A 143 -15.79 -20.06 2.23
CA GLN A 143 -16.78 -20.57 3.17
C GLN A 143 -18.10 -20.64 2.44
N ASP A 144 -18.74 -21.80 2.44
CA ASP A 144 -20.06 -22.00 1.85
C ASP A 144 -21.20 -21.49 2.77
N GLN A 145 -22.44 -21.62 2.29
CA GLN A 145 -23.63 -21.24 3.06
C GLN A 145 -23.83 -22.06 4.35
N TYR A 146 -23.17 -23.21 4.47
CA TYR A 146 -23.25 -24.12 5.62
C TYR A 146 -22.06 -23.96 6.58
N ASP A 147 -21.27 -22.88 6.40
CA ASP A 147 -20.07 -22.57 7.17
C ASP A 147 -18.91 -23.60 6.99
N THR A 148 -18.94 -24.39 5.90
CA THR A 148 -17.90 -25.35 5.55
C THR A 148 -16.87 -24.72 4.61
N TYR A 149 -15.58 -25.01 4.81
CA TYR A 149 -14.52 -24.48 3.98
C TYR A 149 -14.20 -25.40 2.81
N HIS A 150 -14.11 -24.81 1.61
CA HIS A 150 -13.79 -25.49 0.36
C HIS A 150 -12.65 -24.76 -0.36
N LYS A 151 -11.78 -25.54 -1.01
CA LYS A 151 -10.80 -24.99 -1.94
C LYS A 151 -11.39 -25.04 -3.34
N VAL A 152 -11.51 -23.86 -3.95
CA VAL A 152 -12.11 -23.68 -5.28
C VAL A 152 -11.07 -23.09 -6.21
N LYS A 153 -10.95 -23.68 -7.41
CA LYS A 153 -10.13 -23.16 -8.50
C LYS A 153 -11.01 -22.42 -9.48
N LEU A 154 -10.61 -21.21 -9.83
CA LEU A 154 -11.23 -20.40 -10.86
C LEU A 154 -10.20 -20.00 -11.90
N PHE A 155 -10.60 -20.05 -13.17
CA PHE A 155 -9.78 -19.60 -14.28
C PHE A 155 -10.27 -18.22 -14.72
N ALA A 156 -9.38 -17.24 -14.77
CA ALA A 156 -9.77 -15.87 -15.12
C ALA A 156 -10.39 -15.80 -16.50
N ALA A 157 -11.54 -15.15 -16.62
CA ALA A 157 -12.24 -14.92 -17.87
C ALA A 157 -11.98 -13.51 -18.40
N GLN A 158 -12.18 -13.29 -19.69
CA GLN A 158 -12.14 -11.97 -20.29
C GLN A 158 -13.50 -11.28 -20.14
N SER A 159 -13.48 -9.97 -19.81
CA SER A 159 -14.71 -9.16 -19.86
C SER A 159 -15.37 -9.22 -21.26
N PRO A 160 -16.71 -9.33 -21.38
CA PRO A 160 -17.72 -9.22 -20.32
C PRO A 160 -18.01 -10.53 -19.57
N ASN A 161 -17.40 -11.64 -19.97
CA ASN A 161 -17.64 -12.95 -19.38
C ASN A 161 -17.10 -12.99 -17.95
N LEU A 162 -17.80 -13.70 -17.09
CA LEU A 162 -17.44 -13.89 -15.69
C LEU A 162 -17.26 -15.39 -15.41
N ALA A 163 -16.05 -15.82 -15.08
CA ALA A 163 -15.85 -17.17 -14.56
C ALA A 163 -16.39 -17.22 -13.14
N LYS A 164 -17.35 -18.10 -12.88
CA LYS A 164 -18.05 -18.17 -11.60
C LYS A 164 -17.85 -19.52 -10.93
N THR A 165 -17.99 -19.55 -9.59
CA THR A 165 -18.08 -20.80 -8.83
C THR A 165 -19.45 -21.43 -9.02
N ASP A 166 -19.49 -22.78 -9.01
CA ASP A 166 -20.76 -23.50 -8.91
C ASP A 166 -21.32 -23.49 -7.48
N LEU A 167 -20.43 -23.23 -6.51
CA LEU A 167 -20.73 -23.19 -5.09
C LEU A 167 -21.21 -21.80 -4.68
N LEU A 168 -22.24 -21.75 -3.81
CA LEU A 168 -22.66 -20.53 -3.15
C LEU A 168 -21.73 -20.20 -1.98
N VAL A 169 -21.15 -19.02 -2.01
CA VAL A 169 -20.11 -18.54 -1.09
C VAL A 169 -20.72 -17.52 -0.12
N LYS A 170 -20.37 -17.64 1.16
CA LYS A 170 -20.69 -16.67 2.21
C LYS A 170 -19.51 -15.77 2.52
N GLY A 171 -18.29 -16.29 2.35
CA GLY A 171 -17.05 -15.55 2.61
C GLY A 171 -15.84 -16.16 1.92
N VAL A 172 -14.77 -15.40 1.81
CA VAL A 172 -13.47 -15.84 1.27
C VAL A 172 -12.41 -15.67 2.34
N ARG A 173 -11.73 -16.74 2.69
CA ARG A 173 -10.70 -16.77 3.73
C ARG A 173 -9.30 -16.48 3.20
N SER A 174 -8.96 -17.10 2.08
CA SER A 174 -7.65 -16.93 1.47
C SER A 174 -7.75 -16.99 -0.05
N VAL A 175 -6.75 -16.39 -0.71
CA VAL A 175 -6.58 -16.46 -2.15
C VAL A 175 -5.09 -16.62 -2.47
N SER A 176 -4.80 -17.41 -3.48
CA SER A 176 -3.46 -17.51 -4.07
C SER A 176 -3.58 -17.40 -5.58
N LYS A 177 -2.71 -16.60 -6.19
CA LYS A 177 -2.65 -16.40 -7.63
C LYS A 177 -1.20 -16.34 -8.10
N PRO A 178 -0.90 -16.74 -9.35
CA PRO A 178 0.39 -16.43 -9.94
C PRO A 178 0.54 -14.93 -10.22
N VAL A 179 1.74 -14.51 -10.60
CA VAL A 179 1.99 -13.18 -11.15
C VAL A 179 1.21 -13.06 -12.46
N THR A 180 0.50 -11.94 -12.63
CA THR A 180 -0.30 -11.61 -13.80
C THR A 180 0.25 -10.35 -14.46
N LYS A 181 -0.16 -10.05 -15.71
CA LYS A 181 0.18 -8.80 -16.39
C LYS A 181 -0.73 -7.67 -15.97
N GLY A 182 -2.03 -7.94 -15.92
CA GLY A 182 -3.06 -7.01 -15.48
C GLY A 182 -3.61 -7.35 -14.10
N ARG A 183 -4.50 -6.50 -13.63
CA ARG A 183 -5.24 -6.72 -12.39
C ARG A 183 -6.30 -7.80 -12.59
N ILE A 184 -6.58 -8.54 -11.51
CA ILE A 184 -7.72 -9.47 -11.46
C ILE A 184 -8.83 -8.83 -10.64
N ARG A 185 -10.01 -8.71 -11.22
CA ARG A 185 -11.21 -8.22 -10.54
C ARG A 185 -12.03 -9.38 -10.03
N VAL A 186 -12.43 -9.31 -8.78
CA VAL A 186 -13.23 -10.33 -8.09
C VAL A 186 -14.62 -9.77 -7.79
N TYR A 187 -15.64 -10.54 -8.13
CA TYR A 187 -17.03 -10.13 -8.01
C TYR A 187 -17.82 -11.12 -7.16
N ALA A 188 -18.72 -10.60 -6.35
CA ALA A 188 -19.88 -11.34 -5.83
C ALA A 188 -20.98 -11.25 -6.89
N TYR A 189 -21.43 -12.38 -7.40
CA TYR A 189 -22.57 -12.49 -8.30
C TYR A 189 -23.77 -12.98 -7.51
N ASP A 190 -24.76 -12.11 -7.37
CA ASP A 190 -26.03 -12.44 -6.74
C ASP A 190 -26.94 -13.10 -7.77
N MET A 191 -27.38 -14.31 -7.48
CA MET A 191 -28.24 -15.07 -8.39
C MET A 191 -29.68 -14.55 -8.42
N GLU A 192 -30.16 -14.00 -7.30
CA GLU A 192 -31.53 -13.48 -7.19
C GLU A 192 -31.68 -12.15 -7.94
N LEU A 193 -30.70 -11.26 -7.74
CA LEU A 193 -30.69 -9.93 -8.37
C LEU A 193 -30.06 -9.94 -9.77
N GLN A 194 -29.43 -11.04 -10.16
CA GLN A 194 -28.63 -11.16 -11.40
C GLN A 194 -27.60 -10.02 -11.55
N ALA A 195 -27.10 -9.53 -10.42
CA ALA A 195 -26.19 -8.41 -10.32
C ALA A 195 -24.80 -8.86 -9.89
N ARG A 196 -23.78 -8.12 -10.34
CA ARG A 196 -22.40 -8.33 -9.92
C ARG A 196 -21.93 -7.15 -9.10
N THR A 197 -21.36 -7.41 -7.94
CA THR A 197 -20.76 -6.40 -7.07
C THR A 197 -19.26 -6.66 -7.00
N LEU A 198 -18.42 -5.64 -7.28
CA LEU A 198 -16.98 -5.74 -7.15
C LEU A 198 -16.61 -5.84 -5.67
N ILE A 199 -15.89 -6.90 -5.28
CA ILE A 199 -15.52 -7.17 -3.88
C ILE A 199 -14.01 -7.21 -3.64
N ALA A 200 -13.19 -7.39 -4.70
CA ALA A 200 -11.74 -7.26 -4.61
C ALA A 200 -11.11 -6.89 -5.96
N ILE A 201 -9.92 -6.28 -5.91
CA ILE A 201 -9.03 -6.07 -7.05
C ILE A 201 -7.64 -6.51 -6.61
N TYR A 202 -7.09 -7.53 -7.26
CA TYR A 202 -5.75 -8.03 -6.97
C TYR A 202 -4.75 -7.47 -7.94
N GLN A 203 -3.64 -6.95 -7.41
CA GLN A 203 -2.55 -6.38 -8.21
C GLN A 203 -1.75 -7.49 -8.92
N PRO A 204 -1.10 -7.18 -10.06
CA PRO A 204 -0.33 -8.16 -10.83
C PRO A 204 0.67 -8.96 -10.00
N ASN A 205 1.46 -8.28 -9.18
CA ASN A 205 2.60 -8.83 -8.44
C ASN A 205 2.24 -9.41 -7.07
N ASP A 206 0.97 -9.39 -6.69
CA ASP A 206 0.53 -9.84 -5.38
C ASP A 206 0.07 -11.30 -5.44
N ALA A 207 0.95 -12.23 -5.05
CA ALA A 207 0.66 -13.67 -5.09
C ALA A 207 -0.36 -14.12 -4.03
N ASN A 208 -0.36 -13.46 -2.88
CA ASN A 208 -1.29 -13.71 -1.78
C ASN A 208 -1.95 -12.40 -1.36
N PRO A 209 -2.90 -11.89 -2.16
CA PRO A 209 -3.56 -10.61 -1.91
C PRO A 209 -4.18 -10.57 -0.52
N SER A 210 -3.86 -9.51 0.20
CA SER A 210 -4.45 -9.24 1.50
C SER A 210 -4.67 -7.74 1.68
N PHE A 211 -5.72 -7.40 2.39
CA PHE A 211 -6.09 -6.02 2.65
C PHE A 211 -6.11 -5.74 4.15
N ARG A 212 -5.61 -4.59 4.54
CA ARG A 212 -5.78 -4.06 5.89
C ARG A 212 -7.10 -3.33 5.94
N ARG A 213 -7.93 -3.65 6.93
CA ARG A 213 -9.25 -3.07 7.12
C ARG A 213 -9.25 -2.18 8.36
N PHE A 214 -9.91 -1.04 8.24
CA PHE A 214 -9.95 -0.01 9.27
C PHE A 214 -11.38 0.39 9.55
N LYS A 215 -11.64 0.76 10.80
CA LYS A 215 -12.90 1.35 11.25
C LYS A 215 -12.72 2.84 11.48
N ALA A 216 -13.59 3.65 10.89
CA ALA A 216 -13.62 5.08 11.12
C ALA A 216 -14.33 5.40 12.46
N PRO A 217 -13.92 6.48 13.15
CA PRO A 217 -14.46 6.84 14.46
C PRO A 217 -15.89 7.40 14.41
N LYS A 218 -16.30 7.92 13.26
CA LYS A 218 -17.63 8.47 13.01
C LYS A 218 -18.14 8.03 11.65
N THR A 219 -19.44 8.14 11.43
CA THR A 219 -20.05 7.86 10.12
C THR A 219 -19.39 8.75 9.06
N CYS A 220 -18.87 8.14 8.02
CA CYS A 220 -18.27 8.83 6.89
C CYS A 220 -18.65 8.13 5.58
N GLU A 221 -18.85 8.93 4.54
CA GLU A 221 -18.98 8.42 3.17
C GLU A 221 -17.61 8.21 2.54
N CYS A 222 -16.71 9.16 2.75
CA CYS A 222 -15.35 9.12 2.25
C CYS A 222 -14.36 9.57 3.34
N ILE A 223 -13.16 9.01 3.26
CA ILE A 223 -12.02 9.37 4.09
C ILE A 223 -10.84 9.71 3.17
N THR A 224 -10.17 10.80 3.46
CA THR A 224 -8.92 11.18 2.78
C THR A 224 -7.74 10.70 3.62
N LEU A 225 -6.84 9.95 3.00
CA LEU A 225 -5.67 9.39 3.64
C LEU A 225 -4.40 9.97 3.00
N TYR A 226 -3.39 10.23 3.80
CA TYR A 226 -2.02 10.38 3.35
C TYR A 226 -1.30 9.08 3.69
N ALA A 227 -0.93 8.33 2.67
CA ALA A 227 -0.48 6.96 2.82
C ALA A 227 0.85 6.72 2.10
N SER A 228 1.70 5.87 2.68
CA SER A 228 2.91 5.39 2.03
C SER A 228 2.59 4.21 1.12
N LYS A 229 3.20 4.23 -0.06
CA LYS A 229 3.09 3.15 -1.05
C LYS A 229 3.90 1.94 -0.58
N ARG A 230 3.44 0.75 -0.98
CA ARG A 230 4.19 -0.48 -0.83
C ARG A 230 5.19 -0.62 -1.97
N TYR A 231 6.37 -1.13 -1.67
CA TYR A 231 7.34 -1.46 -2.70
C TYR A 231 6.86 -2.65 -3.55
N PHE A 232 6.95 -2.48 -4.88
CA PHE A 232 6.79 -3.56 -5.87
C PHE A 232 7.93 -3.48 -6.88
N ASP A 233 8.41 -4.63 -7.32
CA ASP A 233 9.37 -4.67 -8.42
C ASP A 233 8.68 -4.24 -9.73
N LEU A 234 9.36 -3.46 -10.57
CA LEU A 234 8.89 -3.12 -11.91
C LEU A 234 9.03 -4.36 -12.81
N ILE A 235 7.99 -4.61 -13.60
CA ILE A 235 7.93 -5.77 -14.50
C ILE A 235 7.74 -5.31 -15.95
N GLU A 236 6.79 -4.40 -16.16
CA GLU A 236 6.46 -3.93 -17.50
C GLU A 236 7.46 -2.88 -17.98
N PRO A 237 7.94 -2.95 -19.25
CA PRO A 237 8.92 -1.99 -19.78
C PRO A 237 8.51 -0.53 -19.69
N LYS A 238 7.20 -0.25 -19.71
CA LYS A 238 6.62 1.10 -19.66
C LYS A 238 6.30 1.60 -18.25
N GLU A 239 6.53 0.79 -17.22
CA GLU A 239 6.36 1.24 -15.85
C GLU A 239 7.37 2.32 -15.51
N LEU A 240 6.91 3.39 -14.84
CA LEU A 240 7.74 4.53 -14.47
C LEU A 240 8.54 4.21 -13.21
N CYS A 241 9.82 4.55 -13.24
CA CYS A 241 10.68 4.53 -12.07
C CYS A 241 10.46 5.83 -11.28
N GLU A 242 10.27 5.72 -9.98
CA GLU A 242 10.09 6.87 -9.08
C GLU A 242 11.39 7.58 -8.71
N PHE A 243 12.54 6.98 -9.00
CA PHE A 243 13.86 7.55 -8.75
C PHE A 243 14.45 8.10 -10.04
N ILE A 244 15.24 9.17 -9.92
CA ILE A 244 15.92 9.79 -11.06
C ILE A 244 17.08 8.94 -11.57
N PRO A 245 17.45 9.08 -12.88
CA PRO A 245 18.52 8.32 -13.51
C PRO A 245 19.83 8.35 -12.75
N ASP A 246 20.29 9.52 -12.35
CA ASP A 246 21.59 9.68 -11.68
C ASP A 246 21.62 8.96 -10.32
N ALA A 247 20.56 9.07 -9.54
CA ALA A 247 20.43 8.32 -8.28
C ALA A 247 20.46 6.81 -8.53
N MET A 248 19.81 6.34 -9.61
CA MET A 248 19.79 4.92 -9.98
C MET A 248 21.16 4.41 -10.42
N ILE A 249 21.92 5.20 -11.19
CA ILE A 249 23.30 4.85 -11.59
C ILE A 249 24.17 4.65 -10.34
N TYR A 250 24.17 5.61 -9.41
CA TYR A 250 24.95 5.49 -8.19
C TYR A 250 24.49 4.34 -7.30
N ALA A 251 23.19 4.04 -7.26
CA ALA A 251 22.67 2.89 -6.53
C ALA A 251 23.14 1.55 -7.14
N VAL A 252 23.21 1.44 -8.47
CA VAL A 252 23.77 0.27 -9.17
C VAL A 252 25.28 0.14 -8.91
N LEU A 253 26.04 1.25 -8.98
CA LEU A 253 27.46 1.25 -8.63
C LEU A 253 27.69 0.83 -7.16
N ALA A 254 26.84 1.26 -6.24
CA ALA A 254 26.87 0.82 -4.86
C ALA A 254 26.66 -0.71 -4.77
N LEU A 255 25.69 -1.27 -5.47
CA LEU A 255 25.46 -2.72 -5.48
C LEU A 255 26.67 -3.48 -6.01
N ASN A 256 27.27 -3.02 -7.12
CA ASN A 256 28.47 -3.64 -7.68
C ASN A 256 29.65 -3.57 -6.69
N SER A 257 29.81 -2.45 -5.98
CA SER A 257 30.84 -2.31 -4.95
C SER A 257 30.58 -3.28 -3.78
N ARG A 258 29.34 -3.50 -3.40
CA ARG A 258 28.93 -4.46 -2.37
C ARG A 258 29.27 -5.90 -2.79
N GLU A 259 28.98 -6.28 -4.02
CA GLU A 259 29.30 -7.61 -4.55
C GLU A 259 30.80 -7.86 -4.58
N ASN A 260 31.58 -6.84 -4.90
CA ASN A 260 33.05 -6.86 -4.91
C ASN A 260 33.68 -6.67 -3.52
N ARG A 261 32.89 -6.64 -2.44
CA ARG A 261 33.32 -6.47 -1.04
C ARG A 261 34.06 -5.15 -0.76
N LYS A 262 33.78 -4.12 -1.51
CA LYS A 262 34.37 -2.77 -1.36
C LYS A 262 33.46 -1.88 -0.50
N ALA A 263 33.50 -2.07 0.81
CA ALA A 263 32.58 -1.42 1.74
C ALA A 263 32.62 0.11 1.68
N GLN A 264 33.80 0.71 1.51
CA GLN A 264 33.95 2.17 1.44
C GLN A 264 33.32 2.74 0.15
N GLU A 265 33.60 2.13 -1.00
CA GLU A 265 33.01 2.52 -2.28
C GLU A 265 31.48 2.34 -2.26
N PHE A 266 30.98 1.26 -1.63
CA PHE A 266 29.55 1.06 -1.43
C PHE A 266 28.90 2.22 -0.67
N MET A 267 29.50 2.63 0.45
CA MET A 267 28.96 3.72 1.26
C MET A 267 29.01 5.06 0.54
N GLN A 268 30.10 5.33 -0.20
CA GLN A 268 30.23 6.56 -1.00
C GLN A 268 29.19 6.63 -2.12
N ASN A 269 29.08 5.59 -2.93
CA ASN A 269 28.11 5.56 -4.03
C ASN A 269 26.66 5.62 -3.52
N LEU A 270 26.37 4.96 -2.40
CA LEU A 270 25.04 5.04 -1.80
C LEU A 270 24.74 6.45 -1.27
N ALA A 271 25.70 7.12 -0.68
CA ALA A 271 25.55 8.51 -0.23
C ALA A 271 25.27 9.45 -1.42
N LEU A 272 26.01 9.26 -2.53
CA LEU A 272 25.78 10.02 -3.77
C LEU A 272 24.40 9.75 -4.35
N ALA A 273 23.94 8.50 -4.39
CA ALA A 273 22.61 8.16 -4.87
C ALA A 273 21.50 8.86 -4.07
N VAL A 274 21.63 8.89 -2.75
CA VAL A 274 20.71 9.60 -1.87
C VAL A 274 20.77 11.11 -2.11
N GLN A 275 21.96 11.67 -2.21
CA GLN A 275 22.16 13.10 -2.44
C GLN A 275 21.56 13.58 -3.78
N GLU A 276 21.76 12.82 -4.86
CA GLU A 276 21.18 13.19 -6.16
C GLU A 276 19.65 13.17 -6.11
N GLN A 277 19.07 12.16 -5.50
CA GLN A 277 17.61 12.10 -5.33
C GLN A 277 17.08 13.25 -4.45
N GLU A 278 17.82 13.67 -3.43
CA GLU A 278 17.46 14.79 -2.57
C GLU A 278 17.46 16.13 -3.33
N LYS A 279 18.44 16.37 -4.18
CA LYS A 279 18.51 17.59 -5.00
C LYS A 279 17.28 17.77 -5.89
N GLU A 280 16.81 16.69 -6.49
CA GLU A 280 15.58 16.73 -7.31
C GLU A 280 14.34 17.03 -6.45
N MET A 281 14.32 16.51 -5.24
CA MET A 281 13.20 16.75 -4.32
C MET A 281 13.18 18.17 -3.74
N GLU A 282 14.36 18.78 -3.51
CA GLU A 282 14.45 20.16 -3.05
C GLU A 282 13.98 21.15 -4.13
N GLY A 283 14.14 20.81 -5.42
CA GLY A 283 13.57 21.57 -6.53
C GLY A 283 12.04 21.50 -6.63
N THR A 284 11.44 20.48 -6.05
CA THR A 284 10.00 20.30 -5.89
C THR A 284 9.59 20.62 -4.45
N GLU A 285 9.89 21.81 -3.95
CA GLU A 285 9.24 22.27 -2.73
C GLU A 285 7.72 22.22 -2.94
N ILE A 286 7.12 21.11 -2.51
CA ILE A 286 5.74 21.17 -2.05
C ILE A 286 5.79 22.24 -0.98
N PRO A 287 5.10 23.38 -1.14
CA PRO A 287 5.03 24.36 -0.09
C PRO A 287 4.68 23.56 1.16
N THR A 288 5.62 23.48 2.08
CA THR A 288 5.44 22.75 3.33
C THR A 288 4.19 23.36 3.86
N ALA A 289 3.06 22.67 3.71
CA ALA A 289 1.78 23.11 4.25
C ALA A 289 2.16 23.44 5.66
N ALA A 290 2.02 24.70 6.01
CA ALA A 290 2.52 25.32 7.23
C ALA A 290 2.42 24.26 8.31
N PRO A 291 3.51 23.88 8.98
CA PRO A 291 3.61 22.66 9.74
C PRO A 291 2.29 22.50 10.44
N ILE A 292 1.53 21.46 10.08
CA ILE A 292 0.23 21.21 10.70
C ILE A 292 0.62 21.16 12.15
N ARG A 293 0.42 22.29 12.84
CA ARG A 293 0.68 22.37 14.26
C ARG A 293 -0.27 21.36 14.81
N PHE A 294 0.27 20.21 15.09
CA PHE A 294 -0.50 19.08 15.55
C PHE A 294 -1.32 19.61 16.71
N SER A 295 -2.63 19.61 16.55
CA SER A 295 -3.56 19.87 17.65
C SER A 295 -3.37 18.87 18.79
N ASN A 296 -2.44 17.95 18.65
CA ASN A 296 -1.94 17.07 19.70
C ASN A 296 -1.22 17.81 20.82
N TYR A 297 -0.69 19.03 20.58
CA TYR A 297 -0.14 19.82 21.69
C TYR A 297 -1.21 20.21 22.70
N SER A 298 -2.37 20.64 22.22
CA SER A 298 -3.49 20.92 23.13
C SER A 298 -4.02 19.67 23.88
N ARG A 299 -3.72 18.48 23.37
CA ARG A 299 -4.06 17.20 24.02
C ARG A 299 -3.03 16.73 25.01
N ALA A 300 -1.74 16.96 24.73
CA ALA A 300 -0.68 16.71 25.71
C ALA A 300 -0.90 17.59 26.95
N ASP A 301 -1.29 18.84 26.76
CA ASP A 301 -1.66 19.76 27.84
C ASP A 301 -2.81 19.22 28.71
N ASN A 302 -3.83 18.62 28.06
CA ASN A 302 -4.97 18.05 28.78
C ASN A 302 -4.67 16.71 29.49
N LEU A 303 -3.60 16.01 29.07
CA LEU A 303 -3.20 14.73 29.66
C LEU A 303 -2.19 14.85 30.79
N ILE A 304 -1.40 15.93 30.81
CA ILE A 304 -0.30 16.13 31.78
C ILE A 304 -0.65 17.21 32.82
N GLY A 305 -1.81 17.87 32.67
CA GLY A 305 -2.19 19.03 33.46
C GLY A 305 -1.68 20.32 32.80
N SER A 306 -2.63 21.16 32.43
CA SER A 306 -2.43 22.34 31.61
C SER A 306 -1.36 23.32 32.11
N ASP A 307 -1.05 23.28 33.40
CA ASP A 307 -0.15 24.24 34.05
C ASP A 307 1.33 24.00 33.78
N ILE A 308 1.68 22.80 33.25
CA ILE A 308 3.09 22.41 33.00
C ILE A 308 3.49 22.70 31.54
N LEU A 309 2.51 22.81 30.62
CA LEU A 309 2.76 22.94 29.19
C LEU A 309 2.08 24.15 28.54
N SER A 310 1.42 25.01 29.30
CA SER A 310 0.99 26.33 28.81
C SER A 310 2.24 27.15 28.47
N PRO A 311 2.52 27.41 27.19
CA PRO A 311 3.69 28.21 26.85
C PRO A 311 3.49 29.62 27.38
N THR A 312 4.13 29.92 28.51
CA THR A 312 4.33 31.29 28.90
C THR A 312 5.31 31.95 27.93
N PRO A 313 5.29 33.29 27.73
CA PRO A 313 6.23 33.94 26.82
C PRO A 313 7.70 33.64 27.09
N ASN A 314 8.05 33.04 28.22
CA ASN A 314 9.40 32.68 28.61
C ASN A 314 9.77 31.23 28.29
N ASP A 315 8.81 30.36 27.94
CA ASP A 315 9.05 28.94 27.69
C ASP A 315 9.53 28.66 26.26
N TYR A 316 9.51 29.67 25.38
CA TYR A 316 10.03 29.56 24.02
C TYR A 316 11.54 29.25 23.91
N PHE A 317 12.27 29.39 25.02
CA PHE A 317 13.72 29.10 25.06
C PHE A 317 14.07 27.67 25.49
N LEU A 318 13.10 26.88 25.97
CA LEU A 318 13.36 25.52 26.42
C LEU A 318 13.20 24.45 25.32
N TYR A 319 12.76 24.86 24.12
CA TYR A 319 12.51 23.94 23.00
C TYR A 319 13.32 24.30 21.75
N ARG A 320 14.52 24.81 21.95
CA ARG A 320 15.52 24.92 20.86
C ARG A 320 16.58 23.84 20.95
#